data_75529d86c1ffb013683daa7c243d89b8
#
_entry.id   75529d86c1ffb013683daa7c243d89b8
#
_cell.length_a   1.000
_cell.length_b   1.000
_cell.length_c   1.000
_cell.angle_alpha   90.00
_cell.angle_beta   90.00
_cell.angle_gamma   90.00
#
_symmetry.space_group_name_H-M   'P 1'
#
loop_
_entity.id
_entity.type
_entity.pdbx_description
1 polymer ?
#
loop_
_entity_poly.entity_id
_entity_poly.type
_entity_poly.pdbx_seq_one_letter_code
_entity_poly.pdbx_strand_id
1 'polypeptide(L)'
;MTKKIFKAIALVAGIMLIACLLIIVDCLYEYFCSVQENELKDMLDVASKAVSSDGSSFLTRLKSNRFRLTWIAADGSVIYDTQTGELENHMERVEVKEAMQNGEGESRRYSSTLMEKTIYYAKRLDDGTVLRISTSSATAGKLLLGMLRPIVIVLIAALVLSLIFADRLAKRIVEPLNGLDLDRPLENDAYEELSPLLNRINRQHMQIARQLEDLNKKKDEFEQITESMQEGLVLLDHKGTILSINKAARSLFLANEECIGKDFITIERSYGVISAIQQAVRSGHAEERMEQGGRIYQLDITRIESAAKPVGAVILSFDITEQENAEQNRREFTANVSHELKTPLQGIIGSAELIENGMVKPEDMPRFVGHIRTEAQRLVTLIADIIRLSQLDEGHELPMEGVDMLCVASDAAAQLKAAAEAKHISMSIEGEACTVYGARSLLYEVAYNLIDNAIKYNRENGMVDIKVSRDNKKVKLTVSDTGIGIAPEHQQRIFERFYRVDKSHSKASGGTGLGLSIVKHAVQYHHGDIRLTSKPGEGTVIRITFPAAAR
;
A
#
# COMPACT_ATOMS: atom_id res chain seq x y z
N MET A 1 -7.95 -37.91 -6.45
CA MET A 1 -7.29 -38.85 -5.50
C MET A 1 -7.92 -40.23 -5.52
N THR A 2 -9.24 -40.40 -5.41
CA THR A 2 -10.00 -41.64 -5.35
C THR A 2 -9.59 -42.68 -6.39
N LYS A 3 -9.51 -42.30 -7.71
CA LYS A 3 -9.11 -43.20 -8.79
C LYS A 3 -7.68 -43.77 -8.67
N LYS A 4 -6.75 -43.00 -8.07
CA LYS A 4 -5.36 -43.47 -7.87
C LYS A 4 -5.27 -44.48 -6.73
N ILE A 5 -5.97 -44.19 -5.60
CA ILE A 5 -6.03 -45.07 -4.44
C ILE A 5 -6.76 -46.36 -4.80
N PHE A 6 -7.90 -46.28 -5.50
CA PHE A 6 -8.61 -47.45 -6.00
C PHE A 6 -7.73 -48.32 -6.87
N LYS A 7 -7.02 -47.76 -7.87
CA LYS A 7 -6.12 -48.51 -8.74
C LYS A 7 -4.98 -49.20 -7.96
N ALA A 8 -4.41 -48.51 -6.96
CA ALA A 8 -3.35 -49.08 -6.14
C ALA A 8 -3.86 -50.28 -5.32
N ILE A 9 -5.00 -50.14 -4.64
CA ILE A 9 -5.59 -51.20 -3.85
C ILE A 9 -6.00 -52.38 -4.75
N ALA A 10 -6.62 -52.14 -5.90
CA ALA A 10 -7.02 -53.15 -6.86
C ALA A 10 -5.83 -53.87 -7.45
N LEU A 11 -4.73 -53.18 -7.73
CA LEU A 11 -3.49 -53.79 -8.25
C LEU A 11 -2.87 -54.71 -7.19
N VAL A 12 -2.74 -54.26 -5.94
CA VAL A 12 -2.17 -55.07 -4.84
C VAL A 12 -3.04 -56.30 -4.60
N ALA A 13 -4.34 -56.15 -4.55
CA ALA A 13 -5.28 -57.27 -4.38
C ALA A 13 -5.18 -58.26 -5.56
N GLY A 14 -5.07 -57.77 -6.80
CA GLY A 14 -4.87 -58.62 -7.98
C GLY A 14 -3.57 -59.42 -7.92
N ILE A 15 -2.46 -58.79 -7.55
CA ILE A 15 -1.17 -59.46 -7.38
C ILE A 15 -1.25 -60.56 -6.29
N MET A 16 -1.87 -60.23 -5.14
CA MET A 16 -2.05 -61.16 -4.05
C MET A 16 -2.89 -62.38 -4.47
N LEU A 17 -3.99 -62.16 -5.21
CA LEU A 17 -4.85 -63.23 -5.70
C LEU A 17 -4.11 -64.13 -6.70
N ILE A 18 -3.32 -63.56 -7.59
CA ILE A 18 -2.50 -64.38 -8.53
C ILE A 18 -1.45 -65.19 -7.78
N ALA A 19 -0.76 -64.57 -6.82
CA ALA A 19 0.23 -65.29 -6.00
C ALA A 19 -0.40 -66.47 -5.21
N CYS A 20 -1.55 -66.22 -4.58
CA CYS A 20 -2.32 -67.26 -3.90
C CYS A 20 -2.74 -68.37 -4.87
N LEU A 21 -3.20 -68.04 -6.06
CA LEU A 21 -3.58 -69.02 -7.07
C LEU A 21 -2.41 -69.92 -7.42
N LEU A 22 -1.24 -69.34 -7.71
CA LEU A 22 -0.05 -70.11 -8.07
C LEU A 22 0.35 -71.08 -6.95
N ILE A 23 0.33 -70.61 -5.69
CA ILE A 23 0.66 -71.44 -4.52
C ILE A 23 -0.38 -72.57 -4.34
N ILE A 24 -1.65 -72.27 -4.48
CA ILE A 24 -2.71 -73.28 -4.34
C ILE A 24 -2.61 -74.35 -5.44
N VAL A 25 -2.36 -73.93 -6.70
CA VAL A 25 -2.23 -74.85 -7.82
C VAL A 25 -1.03 -75.75 -7.63
N ASP A 26 0.09 -75.18 -7.20
CA ASP A 26 1.32 -75.94 -6.94
C ASP A 26 1.15 -76.94 -5.81
N CYS A 27 0.60 -76.51 -4.70
CA CYS A 27 0.30 -77.36 -3.55
C CYS A 27 -0.71 -78.49 -3.86
N LEU A 28 -1.77 -78.19 -4.63
CA LEU A 28 -2.72 -79.18 -5.08
C LEU A 28 -2.09 -80.19 -6.06
N TYR A 29 -1.21 -79.74 -6.95
CA TYR A 29 -0.50 -80.59 -7.86
C TYR A 29 0.38 -81.58 -7.11
N GLU A 30 1.19 -81.13 -6.17
CA GLU A 30 2.01 -81.97 -5.31
C GLU A 30 1.17 -82.93 -4.49
N TYR A 31 0.08 -82.46 -3.91
CA TYR A 31 -0.82 -83.35 -3.15
C TYR A 31 -1.41 -84.46 -4.01
N PHE A 32 -1.93 -84.13 -5.20
CA PHE A 32 -2.48 -85.18 -6.08
C PHE A 32 -1.42 -86.20 -6.58
N CYS A 33 -0.22 -85.72 -6.85
CA CYS A 33 0.90 -86.63 -7.21
C CYS A 33 1.20 -87.57 -6.03
N SER A 34 1.28 -87.06 -4.80
CA SER A 34 1.55 -87.87 -3.60
C SER A 34 0.46 -88.92 -3.34
N VAL A 35 -0.80 -88.50 -3.45
CA VAL A 35 -1.94 -89.44 -3.30
C VAL A 35 -1.89 -90.53 -4.36
N GLN A 36 -1.61 -90.17 -5.60
CA GLN A 36 -1.53 -91.12 -6.71
C GLN A 36 -0.36 -92.13 -6.53
N GLU A 37 0.79 -91.69 -6.05
CA GLU A 37 1.95 -92.53 -5.73
C GLU A 37 1.61 -93.51 -4.59
N ASN A 38 0.96 -93.04 -3.52
CA ASN A 38 0.59 -93.94 -2.43
C ASN A 38 -0.46 -94.98 -2.87
N GLU A 39 -1.48 -94.53 -3.67
CA GLU A 39 -2.47 -95.47 -4.23
C GLU A 39 -1.83 -96.56 -5.08
N LEU A 40 -0.79 -96.21 -5.88
CA LEU A 40 -0.06 -97.18 -6.69
C LEU A 40 0.73 -98.14 -5.82
N LYS A 41 1.45 -97.69 -4.80
CA LYS A 41 2.21 -98.53 -3.89
C LYS A 41 1.29 -99.51 -3.14
N ASP A 42 0.19 -99.00 -2.62
CA ASP A 42 -0.81 -99.83 -1.93
C ASP A 42 -1.40 -100.88 -2.86
N MET A 43 -1.71 -100.47 -4.13
CA MET A 43 -2.26 -101.41 -5.10
C MET A 43 -1.22 -102.48 -5.52
N LEU A 44 0.10 -102.09 -5.66
CA LEU A 44 1.16 -102.99 -5.93
C LEU A 44 1.34 -104.05 -4.81
N ASP A 45 1.22 -103.60 -3.55
CA ASP A 45 1.30 -104.49 -2.41
C ASP A 45 0.13 -105.48 -2.36
N VAL A 46 -1.08 -105.03 -2.62
CA VAL A 46 -2.25 -105.92 -2.72
C VAL A 46 -2.08 -106.88 -3.91
N ALA A 47 -1.68 -106.41 -5.06
CA ALA A 47 -1.49 -107.18 -6.26
C ALA A 47 -0.36 -108.19 -6.07
N SER A 48 0.75 -107.81 -5.38
CA SER A 48 1.88 -108.73 -5.11
C SER A 48 1.48 -109.92 -4.25
N LYS A 49 0.71 -109.67 -3.20
CA LYS A 49 0.18 -110.71 -2.33
C LYS A 49 -0.81 -111.65 -3.04
N ALA A 50 -1.65 -111.05 -3.90
CA ALA A 50 -2.62 -111.87 -4.67
C ALA A 50 -1.98 -112.67 -5.77
N VAL A 51 -0.92 -112.12 -6.46
CA VAL A 51 -0.17 -112.90 -7.46
C VAL A 51 0.64 -114.03 -6.84
N SER A 52 1.14 -113.82 -5.62
CA SER A 52 1.85 -114.94 -4.87
C SER A 52 0.90 -116.05 -4.46
N SER A 53 -0.41 -115.83 -4.26
CA SER A 53 -1.38 -116.87 -3.90
C SER A 53 -2.12 -117.48 -5.08
N ASP A 54 -2.59 -116.66 -6.07
CA ASP A 54 -3.47 -117.09 -7.17
C ASP A 54 -2.83 -117.08 -8.56
N GLY A 55 -1.57 -116.67 -8.65
CA GLY A 55 -0.83 -116.58 -9.90
C GLY A 55 -1.44 -115.72 -10.98
N SER A 56 -1.38 -116.05 -12.23
CA SER A 56 -1.87 -115.31 -13.40
C SER A 56 -3.40 -115.18 -13.43
N SER A 57 -4.16 -116.04 -12.70
CA SER A 57 -5.62 -115.98 -12.68
C SER A 57 -6.17 -114.76 -11.98
N PHE A 58 -5.44 -114.18 -11.03
CA PHE A 58 -5.80 -112.88 -10.41
C PHE A 58 -5.60 -111.71 -11.43
N LEU A 59 -4.51 -111.65 -12.11
CA LEU A 59 -4.17 -110.59 -13.08
C LEU A 59 -5.18 -110.51 -14.23
N THR A 60 -5.68 -111.68 -14.71
CA THR A 60 -6.66 -111.76 -15.80
C THR A 60 -8.03 -111.28 -15.40
N ARG A 61 -8.38 -111.32 -14.09
CA ARG A 61 -9.64 -110.77 -13.56
C ARG A 61 -9.56 -109.26 -13.26
N LEU A 62 -8.32 -108.78 -13.07
CA LEU A 62 -8.11 -107.37 -12.73
C LEU A 62 -8.12 -106.46 -13.98
N LYS A 63 -9.28 -106.04 -14.41
CA LYS A 63 -9.40 -105.06 -15.49
C LYS A 63 -9.39 -103.66 -14.91
N SER A 64 -8.29 -102.94 -15.01
CA SER A 64 -8.16 -101.55 -14.61
C SER A 64 -7.68 -100.70 -15.78
N ASN A 65 -8.41 -99.56 -16.00
CA ASN A 65 -7.99 -98.54 -16.96
C ASN A 65 -7.15 -97.42 -16.32
N ARG A 66 -6.93 -97.51 -15.00
CA ARG A 66 -6.22 -96.43 -14.26
C ARG A 66 -4.72 -96.71 -14.14
N PHE A 67 -4.33 -98.02 -14.11
CA PHE A 67 -2.95 -98.48 -13.96
C PHE A 67 -2.67 -99.68 -14.82
N ARG A 68 -1.42 -99.83 -15.23
CA ARG A 68 -0.91 -100.98 -15.98
C ARG A 68 -0.12 -101.88 -15.04
N LEU A 69 -0.42 -103.14 -15.02
CA LEU A 69 0.29 -104.14 -14.29
C LEU A 69 1.04 -105.01 -15.28
N THR A 70 2.33 -105.27 -14.99
CA THR A 70 3.20 -106.08 -15.76
C THR A 70 3.86 -107.08 -14.82
N TRP A 71 3.75 -108.38 -15.08
CA TRP A 71 4.43 -109.42 -14.32
C TRP A 71 5.59 -109.89 -15.13
N ILE A 72 6.81 -109.88 -14.53
CA ILE A 72 8.08 -110.03 -15.21
C ILE A 72 8.82 -111.22 -14.56
N ALA A 73 9.35 -112.15 -15.37
CA ALA A 73 10.13 -113.29 -14.92
C ALA A 73 11.54 -112.85 -14.45
N ALA A 74 12.24 -113.70 -13.72
CA ALA A 74 13.60 -113.45 -13.24
C ALA A 74 14.63 -113.19 -14.36
N ASP A 75 14.37 -113.64 -15.60
CA ASP A 75 15.17 -113.32 -16.77
C ASP A 75 14.76 -112.03 -17.52
N GLY A 76 13.77 -111.31 -16.99
CA GLY A 76 13.26 -110.02 -17.56
C GLY A 76 12.20 -110.24 -18.65
N SER A 77 11.81 -111.50 -19.01
CA SER A 77 10.71 -111.76 -19.92
C SER A 77 9.34 -111.42 -19.25
N VAL A 78 8.39 -110.87 -20.01
CA VAL A 78 7.06 -110.52 -19.46
C VAL A 78 6.18 -111.77 -19.47
N ILE A 79 5.75 -112.21 -18.26
CA ILE A 79 4.81 -113.30 -18.05
C ILE A 79 3.40 -112.87 -18.37
N TYR A 80 3.02 -111.66 -17.91
CA TYR A 80 1.69 -111.07 -18.11
C TYR A 80 1.75 -109.55 -18.15
N ASP A 81 0.92 -108.95 -19.00
CA ASP A 81 0.73 -107.52 -19.01
C ASP A 81 -0.75 -107.24 -19.27
N THR A 82 -1.28 -106.27 -18.54
CA THR A 82 -2.68 -105.82 -18.70
C THR A 82 -2.94 -105.11 -20.01
N GLN A 83 -1.92 -104.66 -20.72
CA GLN A 83 -2.02 -104.08 -22.07
C GLN A 83 -1.46 -105.03 -23.08
N THR A 84 -2.22 -105.33 -24.13
CA THR A 84 -1.79 -106.24 -25.24
C THR A 84 -0.86 -105.48 -26.19
N GLY A 85 0.42 -105.99 -26.34
CA GLY A 85 1.43 -105.44 -27.25
C GLY A 85 2.64 -106.36 -27.31
N GLU A 86 3.57 -106.12 -28.22
CA GLU A 86 4.87 -106.85 -28.24
C GLU A 86 5.61 -106.61 -26.93
N LEU A 87 5.92 -107.69 -26.26
CA LEU A 87 6.48 -107.68 -24.90
C LEU A 87 8.01 -107.80 -25.03
N GLU A 88 8.67 -106.59 -25.02
CA GLU A 88 10.12 -106.50 -24.90
C GLU A 88 10.60 -107.03 -23.54
N ASN A 89 11.84 -107.43 -23.48
CA ASN A 89 12.48 -107.80 -22.23
C ASN A 89 12.64 -106.51 -21.33
N HIS A 90 12.19 -106.63 -20.10
CA HIS A 90 12.15 -105.47 -19.17
C HIS A 90 13.31 -105.46 -18.17
N MET A 91 14.30 -106.33 -18.28
CA MET A 91 15.44 -106.47 -17.35
C MET A 91 16.25 -105.14 -17.22
N GLU A 92 16.39 -104.38 -18.33
CA GLU A 92 17.14 -103.11 -18.33
C GLU A 92 16.32 -101.90 -17.77
N ARG A 93 15.11 -102.11 -17.41
CA ARG A 93 14.26 -101.01 -16.83
C ARG A 93 14.68 -100.73 -15.40
N VAL A 94 14.96 -99.44 -15.09
CA VAL A 94 15.48 -98.94 -13.78
C VAL A 94 14.67 -99.51 -12.60
N GLU A 95 13.36 -99.39 -12.65
CA GLU A 95 12.44 -99.86 -11.62
C GLU A 95 12.50 -101.39 -11.43
N VAL A 96 12.75 -102.18 -12.52
CA VAL A 96 12.83 -103.62 -12.44
C VAL A 96 14.21 -104.04 -11.91
N LYS A 97 15.28 -103.39 -12.35
CA LYS A 97 16.61 -103.57 -11.85
C LYS A 97 16.76 -103.33 -10.35
N GLU A 98 16.17 -102.17 -9.89
CA GLU A 98 16.13 -101.82 -8.47
C GLU A 98 15.32 -102.83 -7.68
N ALA A 99 14.16 -103.27 -8.17
CA ALA A 99 13.32 -104.23 -7.49
C ALA A 99 14.03 -105.64 -7.39
N MET A 100 14.80 -106.05 -8.42
CA MET A 100 15.56 -107.26 -8.33
C MET A 100 16.69 -107.21 -7.29
N GLN A 101 17.32 -106.03 -7.11
CA GLN A 101 18.42 -105.81 -6.16
C GLN A 101 17.94 -105.57 -4.75
N ASN A 102 16.98 -104.64 -4.57
CA ASN A 102 16.57 -104.06 -3.28
C ASN A 102 15.21 -104.57 -2.81
N GLY A 103 14.50 -105.37 -3.63
CA GLY A 103 13.12 -105.82 -3.32
C GLY A 103 12.05 -104.94 -3.91
N GLU A 104 12.29 -103.64 -3.95
CA GLU A 104 11.42 -102.63 -4.56
C GLU A 104 12.22 -101.68 -5.41
N GLY A 105 11.58 -101.11 -6.45
CA GLY A 105 12.21 -100.15 -7.36
C GLY A 105 11.16 -99.13 -7.86
N GLU A 106 11.59 -97.87 -8.07
CA GLU A 106 10.77 -96.85 -8.66
C GLU A 106 11.46 -96.12 -9.81
N SER A 107 10.63 -95.64 -10.73
CA SER A 107 11.12 -94.82 -11.83
C SER A 107 10.04 -93.90 -12.35
N ARG A 108 10.50 -92.71 -12.69
CA ARG A 108 9.61 -91.72 -13.30
C ARG A 108 10.22 -91.34 -14.65
N ARG A 109 9.56 -91.62 -15.76
CA ARG A 109 10.04 -91.33 -17.08
C ARG A 109 8.95 -91.06 -18.08
N TYR A 110 9.33 -90.40 -19.17
CA TYR A 110 8.44 -90.25 -20.31
C TYR A 110 8.26 -91.57 -21.02
N SER A 111 7.04 -92.06 -21.07
CA SER A 111 6.73 -93.32 -21.76
C SER A 111 6.63 -93.05 -23.27
N SER A 112 7.50 -93.70 -24.07
CA SER A 112 7.38 -93.65 -25.49
C SER A 112 6.10 -94.29 -26.03
N THR A 113 5.55 -95.29 -25.27
CA THR A 113 4.32 -96.00 -25.63
C THR A 113 3.07 -95.24 -25.31
N LEU A 114 3.06 -94.48 -24.21
CA LEU A 114 1.89 -93.69 -23.72
C LEU A 114 2.03 -92.19 -24.08
N MET A 115 3.15 -91.73 -24.55
CA MET A 115 3.49 -90.33 -24.82
C MET A 115 3.26 -89.43 -23.63
N GLU A 116 3.37 -89.94 -22.39
CA GLU A 116 3.09 -89.26 -21.16
C GLU A 116 4.13 -89.53 -20.09
N LYS A 117 4.35 -88.61 -19.15
CA LYS A 117 5.15 -88.93 -17.95
C LYS A 117 4.45 -90.03 -17.17
N THR A 118 5.14 -91.15 -17.00
CA THR A 118 4.60 -92.33 -16.33
C THR A 118 5.44 -92.64 -15.09
N ILE A 119 4.75 -92.93 -14.00
CA ILE A 119 5.33 -93.34 -12.75
C ILE A 119 5.26 -94.86 -12.71
N TYR A 120 6.36 -95.47 -12.41
CA TYR A 120 6.53 -96.94 -12.34
C TYR A 120 7.00 -97.33 -10.96
N TYR A 121 6.29 -98.33 -10.37
CA TYR A 121 6.73 -99.04 -9.16
C TYR A 121 6.85 -100.49 -9.47
N ALA A 122 7.89 -101.10 -8.96
CA ALA A 122 8.14 -102.56 -9.12
C ALA A 122 8.46 -103.18 -7.75
N LYS A 123 7.96 -104.41 -7.55
CA LYS A 123 8.21 -105.17 -6.31
C LYS A 123 8.60 -106.59 -6.69
N ARG A 124 9.65 -107.09 -6.06
CA ARG A 124 10.08 -108.44 -6.20
C ARG A 124 9.21 -109.36 -5.36
N LEU A 125 8.75 -110.45 -5.94
CA LEU A 125 7.99 -111.52 -5.27
C LEU A 125 8.94 -112.62 -4.72
N ASP A 126 8.41 -113.44 -3.80
CA ASP A 126 9.17 -114.48 -3.11
C ASP A 126 9.70 -115.57 -4.08
N ASP A 127 9.07 -115.74 -5.22
CA ASP A 127 9.47 -116.67 -6.31
C ASP A 127 10.58 -116.15 -7.23
N GLY A 128 11.07 -114.87 -6.93
CA GLY A 128 12.12 -114.22 -7.71
C GLY A 128 11.61 -113.45 -8.94
N THR A 129 10.31 -113.45 -9.21
CA THR A 129 9.69 -112.61 -10.28
C THR A 129 9.43 -111.17 -9.79
N VAL A 130 9.17 -110.27 -10.71
CA VAL A 130 8.87 -108.86 -10.37
C VAL A 130 7.49 -108.46 -10.87
N LEU A 131 6.69 -107.91 -9.98
CA LEU A 131 5.43 -107.26 -10.36
C LEU A 131 5.64 -105.77 -10.48
N ARG A 132 5.30 -105.20 -11.60
CA ARG A 132 5.43 -103.77 -11.88
C ARG A 132 4.03 -103.14 -12.08
N ILE A 133 3.80 -101.99 -11.48
CA ILE A 133 2.63 -101.21 -11.71
C ILE A 133 3.05 -99.84 -12.29
N SER A 134 2.22 -99.30 -13.15
CA SER A 134 2.48 -97.97 -13.68
C SER A 134 1.15 -97.19 -13.92
N THR A 135 1.25 -95.84 -13.77
CA THR A 135 0.17 -94.94 -14.13
C THR A 135 0.72 -93.68 -14.78
N SER A 136 -0.08 -93.06 -15.64
CA SER A 136 0.26 -91.79 -16.26
C SER A 136 0.06 -90.63 -15.33
N SER A 137 1.02 -89.70 -15.23
CA SER A 137 0.89 -88.47 -14.53
C SER A 137 -0.19 -87.52 -15.12
N ALA A 138 -0.64 -87.84 -16.36
CA ALA A 138 -1.79 -87.09 -16.96
C ALA A 138 -3.06 -87.27 -16.15
N THR A 139 -3.18 -88.26 -15.32
CA THR A 139 -4.31 -88.48 -14.42
C THR A 139 -4.37 -87.42 -13.32
N ALA A 140 -3.23 -87.04 -12.73
CA ALA A 140 -3.13 -85.97 -11.77
C ALA A 140 -3.47 -84.60 -12.44
N GLY A 141 -3.00 -84.36 -13.66
CA GLY A 141 -3.34 -83.20 -14.43
C GLY A 141 -4.85 -83.06 -14.74
N LYS A 142 -5.50 -84.23 -15.10
CA LYS A 142 -6.98 -84.21 -15.31
C LYS A 142 -7.77 -83.92 -14.07
N LEU A 143 -7.35 -84.38 -12.89
CA LEU A 143 -7.95 -84.08 -11.61
C LEU A 143 -7.78 -82.63 -11.26
N LEU A 144 -6.57 -82.10 -11.47
CA LEU A 144 -6.33 -80.68 -11.28
C LEU A 144 -7.21 -79.79 -12.19
N LEU A 145 -7.35 -80.18 -13.49
CA LEU A 145 -8.20 -79.49 -14.46
C LEU A 145 -9.68 -79.50 -14.02
N GLY A 146 -10.14 -80.60 -13.41
CA GLY A 146 -11.47 -80.71 -12.84
C GLY A 146 -11.73 -79.72 -11.68
N MET A 147 -10.70 -79.39 -10.91
CA MET A 147 -10.77 -78.46 -9.81
C MET A 147 -10.58 -76.98 -10.24
N LEU A 148 -10.09 -76.74 -11.47
CA LEU A 148 -9.94 -75.37 -11.98
C LEU A 148 -11.26 -74.59 -11.99
N ARG A 149 -12.37 -75.25 -12.31
CA ARG A 149 -13.70 -74.58 -12.37
C ARG A 149 -14.14 -73.99 -11.06
N PRO A 150 -14.16 -74.70 -9.92
CA PRO A 150 -14.51 -74.07 -8.64
C PRO A 150 -13.47 -73.05 -8.16
N ILE A 151 -12.18 -73.25 -8.43
CA ILE A 151 -11.12 -72.29 -8.09
C ILE A 151 -11.32 -70.97 -8.84
N VAL A 152 -11.60 -71.00 -10.13
CA VAL A 152 -11.87 -69.80 -10.95
C VAL A 152 -13.11 -69.05 -10.44
N ILE A 153 -14.18 -69.78 -10.07
CA ILE A 153 -15.40 -69.18 -9.51
C ILE A 153 -15.08 -68.39 -8.22
N VAL A 154 -14.34 -69.06 -7.29
CA VAL A 154 -13.94 -68.42 -6.01
C VAL A 154 -13.05 -67.20 -6.27
N LEU A 155 -12.13 -67.30 -7.23
CA LEU A 155 -11.22 -66.23 -7.56
C LEU A 155 -11.95 -65.02 -8.15
N ILE A 156 -12.90 -65.27 -9.08
CA ILE A 156 -13.75 -64.20 -9.61
C ILE A 156 -14.57 -63.53 -8.50
N ALA A 157 -15.17 -64.33 -7.61
CA ALA A 157 -15.93 -63.81 -6.47
C ALA A 157 -15.04 -62.97 -5.54
N ALA A 158 -13.84 -63.45 -5.23
CA ALA A 158 -12.85 -62.71 -4.43
C ALA A 158 -12.38 -61.40 -5.12
N LEU A 159 -12.17 -61.41 -6.43
CA LEU A 159 -11.81 -60.25 -7.20
C LEU A 159 -12.93 -59.20 -7.20
N VAL A 160 -14.18 -59.62 -7.44
CA VAL A 160 -15.35 -58.71 -7.40
C VAL A 160 -15.50 -58.10 -6.01
N LEU A 161 -15.40 -58.90 -4.97
CA LEU A 161 -15.48 -58.40 -3.59
C LEU A 161 -14.37 -57.41 -3.27
N SER A 162 -13.15 -57.72 -3.70
CA SER A 162 -11.97 -56.83 -3.55
C SER A 162 -12.16 -55.48 -4.26
N LEU A 163 -12.71 -55.47 -5.49
CA LEU A 163 -13.02 -54.25 -6.22
C LEU A 163 -14.07 -53.40 -5.55
N ILE A 164 -15.15 -54.02 -5.04
CA ILE A 164 -16.19 -53.34 -4.27
C ILE A 164 -15.62 -52.71 -2.99
N PHE A 165 -14.76 -53.50 -2.30
CA PHE A 165 -14.13 -53.01 -1.06
C PHE A 165 -13.13 -51.87 -1.36
N ALA A 166 -12.37 -51.97 -2.43
CA ALA A 166 -11.45 -50.91 -2.88
C ALA A 166 -12.19 -49.60 -3.22
N ASP A 167 -13.32 -49.67 -3.91
CA ASP A 167 -14.13 -48.50 -4.23
C ASP A 167 -14.70 -47.83 -2.95
N ARG A 168 -15.28 -48.65 -2.05
CA ARG A 168 -15.82 -48.13 -0.80
C ARG A 168 -14.72 -47.53 0.09
N LEU A 169 -13.59 -48.18 0.23
CA LEU A 169 -12.47 -47.68 1.02
C LEU A 169 -11.88 -46.40 0.45
N ALA A 170 -11.68 -46.37 -0.88
CA ALA A 170 -11.19 -45.18 -1.58
C ALA A 170 -12.12 -43.98 -1.41
N LYS A 171 -13.44 -44.18 -1.48
CA LYS A 171 -14.43 -43.13 -1.23
C LYS A 171 -14.39 -42.68 0.22
N ARG A 172 -14.42 -43.63 1.17
CA ARG A 172 -14.43 -43.32 2.62
C ARG A 172 -13.19 -42.53 3.06
N ILE A 173 -12.04 -42.74 2.44
CA ILE A 173 -10.81 -42.00 2.75
C ILE A 173 -10.82 -40.61 2.09
N VAL A 174 -11.29 -40.51 0.85
CA VAL A 174 -11.13 -39.26 0.05
C VAL A 174 -12.30 -38.31 0.21
N GLU A 175 -13.48 -38.79 0.50
CA GLU A 175 -14.68 -37.96 0.60
C GLU A 175 -14.59 -36.90 1.71
N PRO A 176 -14.12 -37.19 2.92
CA PRO A 176 -13.89 -36.18 3.96
C PRO A 176 -12.80 -35.15 3.60
N LEU A 177 -11.77 -35.59 2.83
CA LEU A 177 -10.71 -34.70 2.35
C LEU A 177 -11.18 -33.72 1.29
N ASN A 178 -12.09 -34.12 0.42
CA ASN A 178 -12.65 -33.25 -0.62
C ASN A 178 -13.74 -32.32 -0.08
N GLY A 179 -14.33 -32.65 1.05
CA GLY A 179 -15.35 -31.84 1.73
C GLY A 179 -14.80 -30.83 2.72
N LEU A 180 -13.46 -30.66 2.81
CA LEU A 180 -12.84 -29.71 3.71
C LEU A 180 -13.20 -28.27 3.28
N ASP A 181 -13.80 -27.52 4.19
CA ASP A 181 -13.97 -26.08 4.08
C ASP A 181 -12.67 -25.38 4.50
N LEU A 182 -11.96 -24.85 3.52
CA LEU A 182 -10.69 -24.14 3.75
C LEU A 182 -10.91 -22.71 4.25
N ASP A 183 -12.12 -22.16 4.08
CA ASP A 183 -12.44 -20.83 4.61
C ASP A 183 -12.68 -20.88 6.13
N ARG A 184 -13.11 -22.07 6.63
CA ARG A 184 -13.30 -22.34 8.06
C ARG A 184 -12.53 -23.59 8.51
N PRO A 185 -11.20 -23.53 8.52
CA PRO A 185 -10.38 -24.72 8.71
C PRO A 185 -10.62 -25.46 10.02
N LEU A 186 -11.00 -24.75 11.10
CA LEU A 186 -11.21 -25.32 12.43
C LEU A 186 -12.61 -25.92 12.64
N GLU A 187 -13.57 -25.63 11.76
CA GLU A 187 -14.94 -26.17 11.82
C GLU A 187 -15.06 -27.52 11.09
N ASN A 188 -13.98 -28.00 10.46
CA ASN A 188 -13.99 -29.27 9.76
C ASN A 188 -13.92 -30.44 10.74
N ASP A 189 -14.92 -31.33 10.65
CA ASP A 189 -14.90 -32.65 11.33
C ASP A 189 -14.11 -33.63 10.45
N ALA A 190 -12.78 -33.49 10.47
CA ALA A 190 -11.85 -34.25 9.65
C ALA A 190 -10.96 -35.15 10.52
N TYR A 191 -10.14 -35.99 9.87
CA TYR A 191 -9.20 -36.85 10.55
C TYR A 191 -8.26 -36.08 11.48
N GLU A 192 -7.98 -36.60 12.68
CA GLU A 192 -7.07 -35.97 13.66
C GLU A 192 -5.70 -35.66 13.08
N GLU A 193 -5.22 -36.49 12.13
CA GLU A 193 -3.95 -36.33 11.44
C GLU A 193 -3.89 -35.06 10.58
N LEU A 194 -5.04 -34.48 10.19
CA LEU A 194 -5.13 -33.23 9.43
C LEU A 194 -5.16 -31.99 10.31
N SER A 195 -5.38 -32.14 11.60
CA SER A 195 -5.46 -31.04 12.56
C SER A 195 -4.23 -30.10 12.51
N PRO A 196 -2.97 -30.58 12.43
CA PRO A 196 -1.81 -29.70 12.30
C PRO A 196 -1.83 -28.87 11.01
N LEU A 197 -2.31 -29.47 9.90
CA LEU A 197 -2.42 -28.77 8.61
C LEU A 197 -3.51 -27.70 8.65
N LEU A 198 -4.68 -28.04 9.16
CA LEU A 198 -5.82 -27.12 9.30
C LEU A 198 -5.47 -25.94 10.21
N ASN A 199 -4.78 -26.20 11.33
CA ASN A 199 -4.27 -25.16 12.21
C ASN A 199 -3.26 -24.24 11.52
N ARG A 200 -2.40 -24.78 10.65
CA ARG A 200 -1.45 -23.97 9.87
C ARG A 200 -2.17 -23.08 8.85
N ILE A 201 -3.17 -23.62 8.15
CA ILE A 201 -4.00 -22.87 7.20
C ILE A 201 -4.74 -21.74 7.94
N ASN A 202 -5.36 -22.05 9.07
CA ASN A 202 -6.05 -21.05 9.88
C ASN A 202 -5.11 -19.91 10.33
N ARG A 203 -3.90 -20.24 10.78
CA ARG A 203 -2.89 -19.21 11.12
C ARG A 203 -2.53 -18.34 9.93
N GLN A 204 -2.37 -18.91 8.74
CA GLN A 204 -2.09 -18.15 7.52
C GLN A 204 -3.26 -17.23 7.14
N HIS A 205 -4.51 -17.71 7.22
CA HIS A 205 -5.69 -16.88 7.00
C HIS A 205 -5.76 -15.71 7.97
N MET A 206 -5.53 -15.95 9.27
CA MET A 206 -5.51 -14.90 10.28
C MET A 206 -4.37 -13.90 10.05
N GLN A 207 -3.22 -14.36 9.57
CA GLN A 207 -2.10 -13.47 9.24
C GLN A 207 -2.42 -12.60 8.02
N ILE A 208 -2.98 -13.19 6.96
CA ILE A 208 -3.39 -12.44 5.76
C ILE A 208 -4.49 -11.42 6.11
N ALA A 209 -5.50 -11.82 6.89
CA ALA A 209 -6.55 -10.92 7.33
C ALA A 209 -6.00 -9.71 8.11
N ARG A 210 -5.07 -9.95 9.06
CA ARG A 210 -4.38 -8.87 9.79
C ARG A 210 -3.56 -7.96 8.85
N GLN A 211 -2.83 -8.53 7.91
CA GLN A 211 -2.05 -7.73 6.95
C GLN A 211 -2.93 -6.86 6.06
N LEU A 212 -4.10 -7.38 5.64
CA LEU A 212 -5.08 -6.61 4.87
C LEU A 212 -5.70 -5.49 5.72
N GLU A 213 -6.03 -5.77 6.97
CA GLU A 213 -6.54 -4.78 7.92
C GLU A 213 -5.51 -3.66 8.17
N ASP A 214 -4.24 -4.04 8.45
CA ASP A 214 -3.15 -3.08 8.63
C ASP A 214 -2.90 -2.23 7.37
N LEU A 215 -2.98 -2.86 6.18
CA LEU A 215 -2.82 -2.15 4.91
C LEU A 215 -3.96 -1.14 4.69
N ASN A 216 -5.20 -1.56 4.93
CA ASN A 216 -6.37 -0.67 4.82
C ASN A 216 -6.25 0.48 5.81
N LYS A 217 -5.89 0.20 7.07
CA LYS A 217 -5.69 1.23 8.08
C LYS A 217 -4.63 2.26 7.66
N LYS A 218 -3.48 1.80 7.16
CA LYS A 218 -2.42 2.69 6.65
C LYS A 218 -2.89 3.53 5.45
N LYS A 219 -3.69 2.92 4.57
CA LYS A 219 -4.30 3.64 3.44
C LYS A 219 -5.23 4.75 3.94
N ASP A 220 -6.13 4.42 4.87
CA ASP A 220 -7.08 5.38 5.43
C ASP A 220 -6.36 6.50 6.20
N GLU A 221 -5.32 6.18 6.98
CA GLU A 221 -4.48 7.17 7.65
C GLU A 221 -3.80 8.11 6.63
N PHE A 222 -3.26 7.57 5.54
CA PHE A 222 -2.65 8.37 4.48
C PHE A 222 -3.68 9.28 3.80
N GLU A 223 -4.86 8.78 3.48
CA GLU A 223 -5.96 9.56 2.89
C GLU A 223 -6.41 10.68 3.85
N GLN A 224 -6.58 10.39 5.14
CA GLN A 224 -6.95 11.41 6.14
C GLN A 224 -5.89 12.50 6.27
N ILE A 225 -4.61 12.14 6.29
CA ILE A 225 -3.51 13.12 6.37
C ILE A 225 -3.56 14.02 5.13
N THR A 226 -3.60 13.45 3.94
CA THR A 226 -3.60 14.22 2.69
C THR A 226 -4.85 15.09 2.53
N GLU A 227 -6.03 14.60 2.93
CA GLU A 227 -7.27 15.37 2.89
C GLU A 227 -7.31 16.54 3.90
N SER A 228 -6.57 16.45 5.01
CA SER A 228 -6.49 17.50 6.02
C SER A 228 -5.43 18.57 5.75
N MET A 229 -4.53 18.32 4.78
CA MET A 229 -3.49 19.28 4.39
C MET A 229 -4.11 20.55 3.79
N GLN A 230 -3.51 21.70 4.09
CA GLN A 230 -3.86 22.97 3.46
C GLN A 230 -3.23 23.11 2.07
N GLU A 231 -2.10 22.47 1.87
CA GLU A 231 -1.41 22.40 0.60
C GLU A 231 -2.15 21.45 -0.35
N GLY A 232 -2.27 21.85 -1.61
CA GLY A 232 -2.82 20.97 -2.63
C GLY A 232 -1.82 19.90 -3.01
N LEU A 233 -2.27 18.65 -3.08
CA LEU A 233 -1.49 17.49 -3.49
C LEU A 233 -2.16 16.80 -4.67
N VAL A 234 -1.41 16.60 -5.75
CA VAL A 234 -1.82 15.78 -6.90
C VAL A 234 -0.74 14.76 -7.20
N LEU A 235 -1.11 13.50 -7.33
CA LEU A 235 -0.25 12.42 -7.79
C LEU A 235 -0.61 12.05 -9.22
N LEU A 236 0.38 12.03 -10.10
CA LEU A 236 0.24 11.69 -11.51
C LEU A 236 1.02 10.41 -11.82
N ASP A 237 0.52 9.59 -12.72
CA ASP A 237 1.30 8.50 -13.31
C ASP A 237 2.29 9.02 -14.38
N HIS A 238 3.05 8.13 -14.99
CA HIS A 238 4.03 8.45 -16.04
C HIS A 238 3.39 8.98 -17.34
N LYS A 239 2.05 8.91 -17.47
CA LYS A 239 1.28 9.42 -18.61
C LYS A 239 0.60 10.74 -18.32
N GLY A 240 0.67 11.23 -17.07
CA GLY A 240 -0.05 12.43 -16.63
C GLY A 240 -1.46 12.16 -16.14
N THR A 241 -1.84 10.88 -15.91
CA THR A 241 -3.13 10.51 -15.37
C THR A 241 -3.17 10.75 -13.87
N ILE A 242 -4.24 11.33 -13.36
CA ILE A 242 -4.42 11.62 -11.93
C ILE A 242 -4.64 10.31 -11.17
N LEU A 243 -3.69 9.96 -10.30
CA LEU A 243 -3.80 8.82 -9.39
C LEU A 243 -4.50 9.20 -8.08
N SER A 244 -4.22 10.40 -7.58
CA SER A 244 -4.80 10.91 -6.35
C SER A 244 -4.79 12.43 -6.37
N ILE A 245 -5.78 13.04 -5.71
CA ILE A 245 -5.90 14.50 -5.56
C ILE A 245 -6.61 14.77 -4.23
N ASN A 246 -6.00 15.60 -3.36
CA ASN A 246 -6.58 15.94 -2.08
C ASN A 246 -7.60 17.08 -2.19
N LYS A 247 -8.30 17.37 -1.07
CA LYS A 247 -9.35 18.41 -1.01
C LYS A 247 -8.82 19.79 -1.41
N ALA A 248 -7.64 20.18 -0.95
CA ALA A 248 -7.06 21.49 -1.25
C ALA A 248 -6.79 21.65 -2.76
N ALA A 249 -6.19 20.62 -3.41
CA ALA A 249 -5.96 20.64 -4.85
C ALA A 249 -7.28 20.58 -5.66
N ARG A 250 -8.28 19.82 -5.21
CA ARG A 250 -9.61 19.85 -5.85
C ARG A 250 -10.23 21.26 -5.81
N SER A 251 -10.09 21.97 -4.68
CA SER A 251 -10.57 23.34 -4.56
C SER A 251 -9.78 24.31 -5.46
N LEU A 252 -8.47 24.15 -5.55
CA LEU A 252 -7.61 24.96 -6.41
C LEU A 252 -7.95 24.81 -7.89
N PHE A 253 -8.00 23.56 -8.38
CA PHE A 253 -8.24 23.26 -9.80
C PHE A 253 -9.73 23.16 -10.16
N LEU A 254 -10.64 23.50 -9.24
CA LEU A 254 -12.10 23.42 -9.43
C LEU A 254 -12.54 22.03 -9.91
N ALA A 255 -11.87 20.98 -9.41
CA ALA A 255 -12.08 19.60 -9.81
C ALA A 255 -12.98 18.86 -8.80
N ASN A 256 -13.66 17.82 -9.27
CA ASN A 256 -14.38 16.86 -8.44
C ASN A 256 -13.63 15.51 -8.36
N GLU A 257 -14.11 14.57 -7.58
CA GLU A 257 -13.50 13.23 -7.44
C GLU A 257 -13.49 12.41 -8.74
N GLU A 258 -14.37 12.73 -9.69
CA GLU A 258 -14.41 12.07 -10.99
C GLU A 258 -13.21 12.37 -11.89
N CYS A 259 -12.30 13.27 -11.49
CA CYS A 259 -11.05 13.53 -12.21
C CYS A 259 -9.99 12.43 -12.02
N ILE A 260 -10.12 11.60 -10.98
CA ILE A 260 -9.22 10.46 -10.75
C ILE A 260 -9.33 9.48 -11.92
N GLY A 261 -8.17 9.07 -12.45
CA GLY A 261 -8.08 8.22 -13.64
C GLY A 261 -8.18 8.97 -14.97
N LYS A 262 -8.36 10.30 -14.96
CA LYS A 262 -8.32 11.15 -16.15
C LYS A 262 -6.98 11.86 -16.27
N ASP A 263 -6.66 12.36 -17.46
CA ASP A 263 -5.47 13.15 -17.70
C ASP A 263 -5.58 14.50 -16.96
N PHE A 264 -4.50 14.96 -16.34
CA PHE A 264 -4.44 16.22 -15.59
C PHE A 264 -4.82 17.45 -16.43
N ILE A 265 -4.56 17.41 -17.73
CA ILE A 265 -4.96 18.46 -18.68
C ILE A 265 -6.48 18.70 -18.73
N THR A 266 -7.28 17.76 -18.23
CA THR A 266 -8.74 17.92 -18.17
C THR A 266 -9.19 18.93 -17.12
N ILE A 267 -8.39 19.11 -16.05
CA ILE A 267 -8.66 20.03 -14.94
C ILE A 267 -7.82 21.30 -15.00
N GLU A 268 -6.61 21.24 -15.60
CA GLU A 268 -5.73 22.40 -15.74
C GLU A 268 -5.12 22.40 -17.16
N ARG A 269 -5.30 23.53 -17.87
CA ARG A 269 -4.92 23.67 -19.28
C ARG A 269 -3.88 24.75 -19.54
N SER A 270 -3.41 25.43 -18.49
CA SER A 270 -2.40 26.47 -18.66
C SER A 270 -1.12 25.87 -19.23
N TYR A 271 -0.57 26.54 -20.22
CA TYR A 271 0.68 26.11 -20.86
C TYR A 271 1.84 26.03 -19.87
N GLY A 272 1.91 26.98 -18.91
CA GLY A 272 2.95 27.01 -17.88
C GLY A 272 2.97 25.73 -17.04
N VAL A 273 1.82 25.36 -16.47
CA VAL A 273 1.70 24.16 -15.60
C VAL A 273 2.01 22.88 -16.39
N ILE A 274 1.48 22.74 -17.61
CA ILE A 274 1.72 21.56 -18.45
C ILE A 274 3.21 21.46 -18.83
N SER A 275 3.83 22.59 -19.21
CA SER A 275 5.26 22.65 -19.52
C SER A 275 6.12 22.30 -18.31
N ALA A 276 5.76 22.79 -17.12
CA ALA A 276 6.46 22.49 -15.88
C ALA A 276 6.35 21.00 -15.51
N ILE A 277 5.19 20.36 -15.70
CA ILE A 277 5.04 18.91 -15.52
C ILE A 277 5.98 18.14 -16.47
N GLN A 278 6.00 18.51 -17.75
CA GLN A 278 6.88 17.86 -18.72
C GLN A 278 8.37 18.08 -18.39
N GLN A 279 8.71 19.27 -17.91
CA GLN A 279 10.07 19.59 -17.45
C GLN A 279 10.43 18.75 -16.23
N ALA A 280 9.57 18.67 -15.21
CA ALA A 280 9.80 17.86 -14.02
C ALA A 280 10.02 16.39 -14.35
N VAL A 281 9.23 15.82 -15.25
CA VAL A 281 9.40 14.42 -15.72
C VAL A 281 10.78 14.23 -16.37
N ARG A 282 11.32 15.22 -17.07
CA ARG A 282 12.64 15.14 -17.75
C ARG A 282 13.81 15.45 -16.81
N SER A 283 13.74 16.59 -16.08
CA SER A 283 14.83 17.11 -15.24
C SER A 283 14.75 16.67 -13.77
N GLY A 284 13.65 16.07 -13.34
CA GLY A 284 13.43 15.62 -11.95
C GLY A 284 12.59 16.59 -11.11
N HIS A 285 12.64 17.90 -11.40
CA HIS A 285 11.94 18.94 -10.63
C HIS A 285 11.64 20.15 -11.51
N ALA A 286 10.52 20.83 -11.25
CA ALA A 286 10.15 22.10 -11.83
C ALA A 286 9.23 22.87 -10.89
N GLU A 287 9.29 24.21 -10.95
CA GLU A 287 8.39 25.10 -10.23
C GLU A 287 7.63 25.95 -11.23
N GLU A 288 6.37 26.22 -10.91
CA GLU A 288 5.54 27.12 -11.70
C GLU A 288 4.65 27.95 -10.78
N ARG A 289 4.32 29.17 -11.20
CA ARG A 289 3.40 30.04 -10.47
C ARG A 289 2.11 30.18 -11.25
N MET A 290 1.00 30.09 -10.55
CA MET A 290 -0.32 30.33 -11.14
C MET A 290 -1.16 31.25 -10.27
N GLU A 291 -1.99 32.03 -10.91
CA GLU A 291 -2.98 32.86 -10.26
C GLU A 291 -4.37 32.25 -10.46
N GLN A 292 -5.09 32.02 -9.36
CA GLN A 292 -6.43 31.47 -9.41
C GLN A 292 -7.31 32.14 -8.34
N GLY A 293 -8.45 32.70 -8.78
CA GLY A 293 -9.39 33.34 -7.86
C GLY A 293 -8.83 34.53 -7.08
N GLY A 294 -7.86 35.26 -7.63
CA GLY A 294 -7.18 36.40 -6.98
C GLY A 294 -6.16 35.98 -5.91
N ARG A 295 -5.77 34.70 -5.89
CA ARG A 295 -4.70 34.16 -5.06
C ARG A 295 -3.55 33.66 -5.93
N ILE A 296 -2.36 33.72 -5.41
CA ILE A 296 -1.14 33.28 -6.08
C ILE A 296 -0.69 31.96 -5.44
N TYR A 297 -0.54 30.93 -6.29
CA TYR A 297 -0.09 29.62 -5.88
C TYR A 297 1.26 29.30 -6.50
N GLN A 298 2.16 28.73 -5.71
CA GLN A 298 3.38 28.11 -6.20
C GLN A 298 3.14 26.61 -6.32
N LEU A 299 3.38 26.07 -7.52
CA LEU A 299 3.33 24.64 -7.81
C LEU A 299 4.74 24.10 -7.80
N ASP A 300 5.01 23.15 -6.94
CA ASP A 300 6.26 22.38 -6.87
C ASP A 300 5.99 21.00 -7.47
N ILE A 301 6.65 20.70 -8.57
CA ILE A 301 6.42 19.49 -9.35
C ILE A 301 7.67 18.64 -9.31
N THR A 302 7.58 17.49 -8.68
CA THR A 302 8.72 16.58 -8.50
C THR A 302 8.41 15.22 -9.10
N ARG A 303 9.38 14.67 -9.87
CA ARG A 303 9.31 13.33 -10.43
C ARG A 303 9.43 12.28 -9.33
N ILE A 304 8.56 11.27 -9.36
CA ILE A 304 8.63 10.10 -8.49
C ILE A 304 9.32 8.96 -9.22
N GLU A 305 10.34 8.37 -8.60
CA GLU A 305 11.06 7.21 -9.11
C GLU A 305 10.90 6.00 -8.19
N SER A 306 10.75 4.83 -8.78
CA SER A 306 10.83 3.55 -8.08
C SER A 306 11.77 2.62 -8.83
N ALA A 307 12.78 2.09 -8.13
CA ALA A 307 13.82 1.23 -8.72
C ALA A 307 14.48 1.87 -9.98
N ALA A 308 14.79 3.19 -9.92
CA ALA A 308 15.40 3.99 -11.00
C ALA A 308 14.54 4.10 -12.29
N LYS A 309 13.25 3.85 -12.21
CA LYS A 309 12.29 4.11 -13.29
C LYS A 309 11.31 5.19 -12.86
N PRO A 310 11.00 6.18 -13.74
CA PRO A 310 9.98 7.18 -13.46
C PRO A 310 8.61 6.48 -13.32
N VAL A 311 7.99 6.63 -12.18
CA VAL A 311 6.66 6.07 -11.87
C VAL A 311 5.59 7.12 -12.13
N GLY A 312 5.94 8.42 -11.97
CA GLY A 312 5.01 9.51 -12.13
C GLY A 312 5.58 10.84 -11.63
N ALA A 313 4.69 11.76 -11.29
CA ALA A 313 5.04 13.04 -10.69
C ALA A 313 4.10 13.37 -9.53
N VAL A 314 4.60 14.13 -8.57
CA VAL A 314 3.81 14.78 -7.51
C VAL A 314 3.79 16.27 -7.77
N ILE A 315 2.62 16.88 -7.61
CA ILE A 315 2.42 18.32 -7.63
C ILE A 315 2.00 18.75 -6.25
N LEU A 316 2.77 19.63 -5.62
CA LEU A 316 2.41 20.31 -4.39
C LEU A 316 2.06 21.76 -4.72
N SER A 317 0.95 22.26 -4.21
CA SER A 317 0.56 23.66 -4.38
C SER A 317 0.51 24.39 -3.06
N PHE A 318 1.21 25.52 -3.00
CA PHE A 318 1.28 26.39 -1.82
C PHE A 318 0.62 27.72 -2.12
N ASP A 319 -0.29 28.18 -1.26
CA ASP A 319 -0.80 29.55 -1.33
C ASP A 319 0.28 30.51 -0.83
N ILE A 320 0.87 31.24 -1.75
CA ILE A 320 1.93 32.23 -1.48
C ILE A 320 1.44 33.68 -1.58
N THR A 321 0.11 33.87 -1.54
CA THR A 321 -0.51 35.19 -1.73
C THR A 321 -0.02 36.22 -0.73
N GLU A 322 0.02 35.85 0.55
CA GLU A 322 0.53 36.77 1.60
C GLU A 322 2.02 37.07 1.42
N GLN A 323 2.82 36.06 1.05
CA GLN A 323 4.25 36.21 0.82
C GLN A 323 4.53 37.11 -0.40
N GLU A 324 3.85 36.89 -1.53
CA GLU A 324 4.00 37.73 -2.73
C GLU A 324 3.53 39.18 -2.47
N ASN A 325 2.41 39.35 -1.76
CA ASN A 325 1.96 40.69 -1.37
C ASN A 325 2.96 41.40 -0.46
N ALA A 326 3.54 40.69 0.51
CA ALA A 326 4.58 41.24 1.37
C ALA A 326 5.84 41.62 0.58
N GLU A 327 6.28 40.77 -0.35
CA GLU A 327 7.44 41.04 -1.21
C GLU A 327 7.16 42.20 -2.17
N GLN A 328 5.97 42.28 -2.76
CA GLN A 328 5.54 43.38 -3.59
C GLN A 328 5.55 44.70 -2.80
N ASN A 329 4.95 44.70 -1.62
CA ASN A 329 4.94 45.86 -0.74
C ASN A 329 6.36 46.31 -0.36
N ARG A 330 7.27 45.35 -0.13
CA ARG A 330 8.70 45.64 0.15
C ARG A 330 9.40 46.28 -1.03
N ARG A 331 9.18 45.76 -2.25
CA ARG A 331 9.76 46.32 -3.49
C ARG A 331 9.24 47.73 -3.74
N GLU A 332 7.91 47.95 -3.61
CA GLU A 332 7.31 49.27 -3.77
C GLU A 332 7.81 50.26 -2.72
N PHE A 333 7.94 49.82 -1.46
CA PHE A 333 8.53 50.61 -0.41
C PHE A 333 9.95 51.06 -0.75
N THR A 334 10.82 50.12 -1.15
CA THR A 334 12.22 50.44 -1.50
C THR A 334 12.34 51.40 -2.70
N ALA A 335 11.50 51.20 -3.71
CA ALA A 335 11.46 52.08 -4.86
C ALA A 335 10.97 53.51 -4.46
N ASN A 336 9.92 53.59 -3.65
CA ASN A 336 9.37 54.86 -3.19
C ASN A 336 10.36 55.61 -2.27
N VAL A 337 11.04 54.91 -1.33
CA VAL A 337 12.12 55.49 -0.52
C VAL A 337 13.22 56.11 -1.40
N SER A 338 13.69 55.36 -2.38
CA SER A 338 14.74 55.84 -3.27
C SER A 338 14.32 57.09 -4.04
N HIS A 339 13.08 57.15 -4.50
CA HIS A 339 12.54 58.27 -5.23
C HIS A 339 12.34 59.51 -4.33
N GLU A 340 11.75 59.31 -3.14
CA GLU A 340 11.47 60.40 -2.19
C GLU A 340 12.76 60.98 -1.53
N LEU A 341 13.84 60.19 -1.44
CA LEU A 341 15.15 60.68 -1.01
C LEU A 341 15.88 61.45 -2.13
N LYS A 342 15.79 60.98 -3.38
CA LYS A 342 16.49 61.59 -4.53
C LYS A 342 16.00 63.03 -4.83
N THR A 343 14.70 63.26 -4.72
CA THR A 343 14.10 64.54 -5.06
C THR A 343 14.63 65.72 -4.19
N PRO A 344 14.58 65.69 -2.86
CA PRO A 344 15.11 66.76 -2.00
C PRO A 344 16.64 66.88 -2.15
N LEU A 345 17.36 65.76 -2.31
CA LEU A 345 18.81 65.76 -2.53
C LEU A 345 19.18 66.47 -3.81
N GLN A 346 18.45 66.26 -4.90
CA GLN A 346 18.65 66.99 -6.17
C GLN A 346 18.36 68.47 -6.02
N GLY A 347 17.33 68.86 -5.23
CA GLY A 347 17.03 70.25 -4.92
C GLY A 347 18.14 70.94 -4.14
N ILE A 348 18.74 70.22 -3.16
CA ILE A 348 19.90 70.70 -2.39
C ILE A 348 21.10 70.92 -3.30
N ILE A 349 21.48 69.89 -4.08
CA ILE A 349 22.63 69.90 -4.97
C ILE A 349 22.47 70.97 -6.03
N GLY A 350 21.32 71.01 -6.72
CA GLY A 350 21.09 72.05 -7.77
C GLY A 350 21.09 73.49 -7.21
N SER A 351 20.54 73.71 -6.03
CA SER A 351 20.62 75.03 -5.38
C SER A 351 22.04 75.40 -4.97
N ALA A 352 22.83 74.44 -4.48
CA ALA A 352 24.22 74.64 -4.12
C ALA A 352 25.08 74.93 -5.37
N GLU A 353 24.93 74.17 -6.46
CA GLU A 353 25.63 74.36 -7.73
C GLU A 353 25.34 75.73 -8.34
N LEU A 354 24.08 76.18 -8.29
CA LEU A 354 23.74 77.52 -8.77
C LEU A 354 24.40 78.64 -7.93
N ILE A 355 24.52 78.47 -6.65
CA ILE A 355 25.26 79.40 -5.76
C ILE A 355 26.74 79.34 -6.06
N GLU A 356 27.35 78.16 -6.18
CA GLU A 356 28.78 77.94 -6.39
C GLU A 356 29.24 78.54 -7.73
N ASN A 357 28.43 78.39 -8.80
CA ASN A 357 28.72 78.92 -10.13
C ASN A 357 28.39 80.41 -10.27
N GLY A 358 28.03 81.10 -9.18
CA GLY A 358 27.72 82.50 -9.20
C GLY A 358 26.49 82.92 -10.03
N MET A 359 25.59 81.95 -10.30
CA MET A 359 24.34 82.16 -11.05
C MET A 359 23.20 82.74 -10.21
N VAL A 360 23.41 82.85 -8.91
CA VAL A 360 22.43 83.40 -7.98
C VAL A 360 22.80 84.84 -7.61
N LYS A 361 21.89 85.77 -7.82
CA LYS A 361 22.09 87.16 -7.41
C LYS A 361 22.21 87.25 -5.89
N PRO A 362 22.98 88.25 -5.36
CA PRO A 362 23.13 88.45 -3.92
C PRO A 362 21.82 88.63 -3.20
N GLU A 363 20.80 89.19 -3.83
CA GLU A 363 19.46 89.41 -3.28
C GLU A 363 18.69 88.12 -3.11
N ASP A 364 18.90 87.09 -3.95
CA ASP A 364 18.22 85.78 -3.93
C ASP A 364 18.97 84.76 -3.06
N MET A 365 20.25 85.05 -2.68
CA MET A 365 21.07 84.13 -1.85
C MET A 365 20.37 83.59 -0.62
N PRO A 366 19.71 84.43 0.22
CA PRO A 366 18.97 83.93 1.41
C PRO A 366 17.87 82.93 1.05
N ARG A 367 17.22 83.13 -0.11
CA ARG A 367 16.14 82.24 -0.59
C ARG A 367 16.69 80.85 -0.97
N PHE A 368 17.83 80.78 -1.71
CA PHE A 368 18.45 79.50 -2.08
C PHE A 368 19.00 78.77 -0.86
N VAL A 369 19.70 79.47 0.04
CA VAL A 369 20.15 78.88 1.33
C VAL A 369 18.98 78.42 2.15
N GLY A 370 17.87 79.20 2.20
CA GLY A 370 16.60 78.81 2.85
C GLY A 370 16.01 77.53 2.23
N HIS A 371 16.07 77.40 0.89
CA HIS A 371 15.60 76.22 0.17
C HIS A 371 16.46 75.00 0.54
N ILE A 372 17.79 75.12 0.50
CA ILE A 372 18.71 74.04 0.92
C ILE A 372 18.39 73.59 2.34
N ARG A 373 18.23 74.51 3.29
CA ARG A 373 17.88 74.18 4.69
C ARG A 373 16.54 73.47 4.78
N THR A 374 15.53 73.89 4.06
CA THR A 374 14.20 73.28 4.07
C THR A 374 14.20 71.88 3.54
N GLU A 375 14.89 71.64 2.38
CA GLU A 375 14.99 70.31 1.80
C GLU A 375 15.87 69.37 2.66
N ALA A 376 16.95 69.89 3.30
CA ALA A 376 17.74 69.10 4.24
C ALA A 376 16.93 68.69 5.47
N GLN A 377 16.12 69.61 6.05
CA GLN A 377 15.24 69.31 7.19
C GLN A 377 14.18 68.27 6.81
N ARG A 378 13.61 68.37 5.61
CA ARG A 378 12.68 67.41 5.06
C ARG A 378 13.30 66.02 4.92
N LEU A 379 14.57 65.94 4.46
CA LEU A 379 15.30 64.70 4.31
C LEU A 379 15.56 64.03 5.67
N VAL A 380 15.93 64.79 6.71
CA VAL A 380 16.12 64.28 8.07
C VAL A 380 14.80 63.71 8.61
N THR A 381 13.68 64.42 8.43
CA THR A 381 12.37 63.92 8.85
C THR A 381 12.00 62.63 8.13
N LEU A 382 12.21 62.55 6.80
CA LEU A 382 11.93 61.37 5.99
C LEU A 382 12.76 60.16 6.46
N ILE A 383 14.07 60.37 6.74
CA ILE A 383 14.94 59.29 7.25
C ILE A 383 14.45 58.80 8.63
N ALA A 384 14.09 59.72 9.51
CA ALA A 384 13.55 59.36 10.82
C ALA A 384 12.25 58.55 10.71
N ASP A 385 11.32 58.95 9.82
CA ASP A 385 10.06 58.25 9.56
C ASP A 385 10.34 56.82 9.00
N ILE A 386 11.31 56.65 8.10
CA ILE A 386 11.71 55.36 7.51
C ILE A 386 12.28 54.43 8.61
N ILE A 387 13.21 54.94 9.44
CA ILE A 387 13.78 54.17 10.54
C ILE A 387 12.70 53.71 11.52
N ARG A 388 11.77 54.58 11.83
CA ARG A 388 10.66 54.31 12.73
C ARG A 388 9.76 53.21 12.17
N LEU A 389 9.41 53.33 10.89
CA LEU A 389 8.58 52.33 10.23
C LEU A 389 9.27 50.94 10.14
N SER A 390 10.59 50.93 9.86
CA SER A 390 11.39 49.68 9.88
C SER A 390 11.38 49.00 11.25
N GLN A 391 11.53 49.80 12.33
CA GLN A 391 11.47 49.27 13.69
C GLN A 391 10.09 48.67 14.05
N LEU A 392 9.01 49.25 13.55
CA LEU A 392 7.65 48.74 13.73
C LEU A 392 7.40 47.45 12.92
N ASP A 393 7.97 47.36 11.69
CA ASP A 393 7.84 46.17 10.84
C ASP A 393 8.63 44.98 11.40
N GLU A 394 9.80 45.20 12.03
CA GLU A 394 10.63 44.17 12.62
C GLU A 394 10.11 43.65 13.97
N GLY A 395 9.03 44.24 14.47
CA GLY A 395 8.40 43.82 15.73
C GLY A 395 9.27 44.00 16.97
N HIS A 396 10.18 45.00 16.97
CA HIS A 396 11.01 45.28 18.14
C HIS A 396 10.13 45.58 19.35
N GLU A 397 10.42 44.92 20.45
CA GLU A 397 9.72 45.17 21.72
C GLU A 397 10.11 46.53 22.25
N LEU A 398 9.14 47.43 22.25
CA LEU A 398 9.28 48.74 22.90
C LEU A 398 8.80 48.66 24.35
N PRO A 399 9.39 49.46 25.26
CA PRO A 399 8.94 49.47 26.66
C PRO A 399 7.46 49.90 26.76
N MET A 400 6.67 49.02 27.32
CA MET A 400 5.22 49.20 27.51
C MET A 400 4.95 49.68 28.92
N GLU A 401 4.20 50.77 29.04
CA GLU A 401 3.84 51.39 30.33
C GLU A 401 2.39 51.87 30.34
N GLY A 402 1.89 52.26 31.50
CA GLY A 402 0.58 52.89 31.63
C GLY A 402 0.65 54.37 31.22
N VAL A 403 0.14 54.70 30.03
CA VAL A 403 0.23 56.04 29.45
C VAL A 403 -1.12 56.76 29.51
N ASP A 404 -1.16 57.95 30.09
CA ASP A 404 -2.34 58.80 30.03
C ASP A 404 -2.46 59.46 28.66
N MET A 405 -3.49 59.04 27.91
CA MET A 405 -3.70 59.50 26.54
C MET A 405 -4.08 60.98 26.42
N LEU A 406 -4.73 61.56 27.47
CA LEU A 406 -5.01 62.98 27.49
C LEU A 406 -3.72 63.81 27.64
N CYS A 407 -2.83 63.40 28.52
CA CYS A 407 -1.49 64.00 28.67
C CYS A 407 -0.72 63.99 27.35
N VAL A 408 -0.67 62.81 26.70
CA VAL A 408 0.03 62.64 25.41
C VAL A 408 -0.56 63.52 24.31
N ALA A 409 -1.89 63.57 24.21
CA ALA A 409 -2.57 64.45 23.23
C ALA A 409 -2.32 65.93 23.52
N SER A 410 -2.27 66.33 24.80
CA SER A 410 -1.97 67.69 25.23
C SER A 410 -0.53 68.09 24.91
N ASP A 411 0.44 67.19 25.15
CA ASP A 411 1.87 67.39 24.81
C ASP A 411 2.05 67.60 23.29
N ALA A 412 1.40 66.76 22.48
CA ALA A 412 1.44 66.86 21.01
C ALA A 412 0.80 68.16 20.49
N ALA A 413 -0.34 68.53 21.05
CA ALA A 413 -1.04 69.79 20.69
C ALA A 413 -0.23 71.02 21.12
N ALA A 414 0.39 71.02 22.28
CA ALA A 414 1.26 72.10 22.74
C ALA A 414 2.43 72.36 21.80
N GLN A 415 3.07 71.26 21.28
CA GLN A 415 4.16 71.35 20.31
C GLN A 415 3.71 71.93 18.98
N LEU A 416 2.47 71.70 18.54
CA LEU A 416 1.91 72.13 17.26
C LEU A 416 1.16 73.49 17.35
N LYS A 417 1.11 74.05 18.52
CA LYS A 417 0.39 75.33 18.78
C LYS A 417 0.88 76.47 17.84
N ALA A 418 2.18 76.68 17.72
CA ALA A 418 2.71 77.72 16.85
C ALA A 418 2.36 77.52 15.36
N ALA A 419 2.28 76.25 14.91
CA ALA A 419 1.87 75.90 13.53
C ALA A 419 0.36 76.19 13.32
N ALA A 420 -0.48 75.95 14.29
CA ALA A 420 -1.89 76.25 14.25
C ALA A 420 -2.13 77.79 14.26
N GLU A 421 -1.45 78.53 15.15
CA GLU A 421 -1.52 79.97 15.23
C GLU A 421 -1.06 80.64 13.91
N ALA A 422 0.02 80.13 13.23
CA ALA A 422 0.48 80.63 11.96
C ALA A 422 -0.56 80.54 10.82
N LYS A 423 -1.53 79.64 10.93
CA LYS A 423 -2.66 79.46 9.99
C LYS A 423 -3.99 79.96 10.55
N HIS A 424 -3.98 80.64 11.68
CA HIS A 424 -5.19 81.13 12.40
C HIS A 424 -6.19 80.02 12.71
N ILE A 425 -5.70 78.80 13.00
CA ILE A 425 -6.53 77.63 13.32
C ILE A 425 -6.83 77.66 14.85
N SER A 426 -8.12 77.56 15.22
CA SER A 426 -8.54 77.37 16.59
C SER A 426 -8.41 75.87 16.98
N MET A 427 -7.65 75.59 18.04
CA MET A 427 -7.44 74.24 18.53
C MET A 427 -8.01 74.03 19.92
N SER A 428 -8.89 73.00 20.08
CA SER A 428 -9.49 72.66 21.37
C SER A 428 -9.10 71.29 21.81
N ILE A 429 -8.93 71.07 23.13
CA ILE A 429 -8.67 69.71 23.69
C ILE A 429 -9.69 69.53 24.83
N GLU A 430 -10.42 68.42 24.69
CA GLU A 430 -11.44 68.06 25.71
C GLU A 430 -11.26 66.60 26.09
N GLY A 431 -11.52 66.24 27.33
CA GLY A 431 -11.52 64.81 27.72
C GLY A 431 -11.21 64.53 29.18
N GLU A 432 -11.13 63.29 29.49
CA GLU A 432 -10.80 62.77 30.82
C GLU A 432 -9.49 61.98 30.77
N ALA A 433 -8.76 61.91 31.87
CA ALA A 433 -7.54 61.12 32.02
C ALA A 433 -7.85 59.64 31.80
N CYS A 434 -7.29 59.07 30.72
CA CYS A 434 -7.54 57.69 30.31
C CYS A 434 -6.22 56.95 30.04
N THR A 435 -5.96 55.86 30.77
CA THR A 435 -4.72 55.10 30.66
C THR A 435 -4.82 54.00 29.61
N VAL A 436 -3.89 54.02 28.69
CA VAL A 436 -3.63 52.95 27.69
C VAL A 436 -2.32 52.28 28.09
N TYR A 437 -2.27 50.94 28.06
CA TYR A 437 -1.02 50.21 28.23
C TYR A 437 -0.29 50.16 26.90
N GLY A 438 0.84 50.85 26.77
CA GLY A 438 1.51 50.98 25.49
C GLY A 438 2.84 51.72 25.55
N ALA A 439 3.51 51.80 24.38
CA ALA A 439 4.74 52.56 24.21
C ALA A 439 4.42 54.06 24.08
N ARG A 440 4.81 54.86 25.11
CA ARG A 440 4.52 56.30 25.16
C ARG A 440 4.96 57.04 23.88
N SER A 441 6.15 56.68 23.33
CA SER A 441 6.67 57.30 22.11
C SER A 441 5.76 57.12 20.91
N LEU A 442 5.22 55.91 20.72
CA LEU A 442 4.31 55.60 19.62
C LEU A 442 2.93 56.23 19.80
N LEU A 443 2.41 56.22 21.02
CA LEU A 443 1.13 56.89 21.32
C LEU A 443 1.23 58.40 21.10
N TYR A 444 2.39 59.00 21.45
CA TYR A 444 2.68 60.40 21.15
C TYR A 444 2.70 60.66 19.64
N GLU A 445 3.39 59.85 18.87
CA GLU A 445 3.45 59.95 17.39
C GLU A 445 2.07 59.83 16.75
N VAL A 446 1.23 58.94 17.27
CA VAL A 446 -0.17 58.83 16.80
C VAL A 446 -0.90 60.15 16.98
N ALA A 447 -0.84 60.73 18.19
CA ALA A 447 -1.49 62.01 18.47
C ALA A 447 -0.89 63.13 17.61
N TYR A 448 0.44 63.23 17.57
CA TYR A 448 1.17 64.25 16.81
C TYR A 448 0.83 64.21 15.31
N ASN A 449 0.93 63.05 14.66
CA ASN A 449 0.64 62.93 13.23
C ASN A 449 -0.82 63.24 12.87
N LEU A 450 -1.75 62.86 13.71
CA LEU A 450 -3.16 63.20 13.48
C LEU A 450 -3.43 64.71 13.62
N ILE A 451 -2.87 65.33 14.64
CA ILE A 451 -3.06 66.79 14.89
C ILE A 451 -2.30 67.59 13.81
N ASP A 452 -1.09 67.20 13.45
CA ASP A 452 -0.29 67.86 12.40
C ASP A 452 -1.01 67.79 11.02
N ASN A 453 -1.58 66.62 10.67
CA ASN A 453 -2.40 66.50 9.47
C ASN A 453 -3.67 67.38 9.55
N ALA A 454 -4.36 67.43 10.67
CA ALA A 454 -5.54 68.26 10.87
C ALA A 454 -5.22 69.75 10.72
N ILE A 455 -4.02 70.20 11.10
CA ILE A 455 -3.53 71.59 10.88
C ILE A 455 -3.07 71.80 9.43
N LYS A 456 -2.28 70.86 8.86
CA LYS A 456 -1.72 71.01 7.50
C LYS A 456 -2.77 71.12 6.41
N TYR A 457 -3.80 70.29 6.50
CA TYR A 457 -4.88 70.16 5.52
C TYR A 457 -6.12 70.98 5.88
N ASN A 458 -6.03 71.85 6.92
CA ASN A 458 -7.11 72.73 7.27
C ASN A 458 -7.14 73.97 6.36
N ARG A 459 -8.27 74.62 6.37
CA ARG A 459 -8.46 75.95 5.77
C ARG A 459 -8.04 77.03 6.77
N GLU A 460 -7.73 78.24 6.26
CA GLU A 460 -7.51 79.43 7.12
C GLU A 460 -8.70 79.69 7.99
N ASN A 461 -8.50 80.08 9.27
CA ASN A 461 -9.50 80.29 10.29
C ASN A 461 -10.35 79.04 10.58
N GLY A 462 -9.82 77.82 10.31
CA GLY A 462 -10.46 76.54 10.62
C GLY A 462 -10.37 76.19 12.09
N MET A 463 -10.90 74.98 12.40
CA MET A 463 -10.92 74.46 13.76
C MET A 463 -10.33 73.04 13.78
N VAL A 464 -9.63 72.65 14.83
CA VAL A 464 -9.18 71.30 15.16
C VAL A 464 -9.61 70.93 16.55
N ASP A 465 -10.48 69.92 16.66
CA ASP A 465 -11.00 69.46 17.97
C ASP A 465 -10.35 68.07 18.28
N ILE A 466 -9.73 67.99 19.44
CA ILE A 466 -9.07 66.82 19.97
C ILE A 466 -9.86 66.32 21.17
N LYS A 467 -10.37 65.08 21.11
CA LYS A 467 -11.20 64.54 22.20
C LYS A 467 -10.68 63.19 22.67
N VAL A 468 -10.42 63.10 23.97
CA VAL A 468 -10.05 61.83 24.62
C VAL A 468 -11.20 61.40 25.53
N SER A 469 -11.70 60.19 25.32
CA SER A 469 -12.83 59.68 26.12
C SER A 469 -12.66 58.18 26.41
N ARG A 470 -13.27 57.73 27.50
CA ARG A 470 -13.36 56.33 27.84
C ARG A 470 -14.75 55.80 27.53
N ASP A 471 -14.82 54.67 26.86
CA ASP A 471 -16.05 53.95 26.59
C ASP A 471 -15.87 52.49 27.02
N ASN A 472 -16.45 52.15 28.17
CA ASN A 472 -16.29 50.86 28.81
C ASN A 472 -14.80 50.47 29.03
N LYS A 473 -14.33 49.45 28.32
CA LYS A 473 -12.95 48.95 28.36
C LYS A 473 -12.05 49.50 27.23
N LYS A 474 -12.45 50.61 26.60
CA LYS A 474 -11.74 51.21 25.47
C LYS A 474 -11.48 52.66 25.70
N VAL A 475 -10.29 53.13 25.30
CA VAL A 475 -9.91 54.54 25.27
C VAL A 475 -10.02 55.02 23.82
N LYS A 476 -10.69 56.15 23.59
CA LYS A 476 -10.90 56.73 22.28
C LYS A 476 -10.16 58.07 22.19
N LEU A 477 -9.29 58.20 21.18
CA LEU A 477 -8.73 59.47 20.73
C LEU A 477 -9.45 59.85 19.43
N THR A 478 -10.09 61.02 19.39
CA THR A 478 -10.75 61.54 18.21
C THR A 478 -10.11 62.88 17.86
N VAL A 479 -9.66 63.03 16.62
CA VAL A 479 -9.17 64.29 16.05
C VAL A 479 -10.09 64.66 14.89
N SER A 480 -10.67 65.84 14.97
CA SER A 480 -11.63 66.38 14.01
C SER A 480 -11.13 67.72 13.46
N ASP A 481 -11.18 67.91 12.16
CA ASP A 481 -10.82 69.14 11.48
C ASP A 481 -11.96 69.66 10.58
N THR A 482 -11.90 70.94 10.25
CA THR A 482 -12.82 71.61 9.31
C THR A 482 -12.14 71.87 7.95
N GLY A 483 -11.17 71.08 7.61
CA GLY A 483 -10.31 71.27 6.45
C GLY A 483 -10.94 70.88 5.11
N ILE A 484 -10.07 70.57 4.14
CA ILE A 484 -10.47 70.26 2.76
C ILE A 484 -11.25 68.94 2.60
N GLY A 485 -11.15 68.05 3.61
CA GLY A 485 -11.72 66.73 3.54
C GLY A 485 -11.05 65.80 2.53
N ILE A 486 -11.52 64.52 2.49
CA ILE A 486 -10.93 63.47 1.67
C ILE A 486 -12.03 62.82 0.83
N ALA A 487 -11.83 62.71 -0.47
CA ALA A 487 -12.75 62.05 -1.40
C ALA A 487 -12.83 60.55 -1.11
N PRO A 488 -14.00 59.89 -1.28
CA PRO A 488 -14.19 58.49 -0.94
C PRO A 488 -13.16 57.51 -1.54
N GLU A 489 -12.74 57.79 -2.77
CA GLU A 489 -11.76 56.98 -3.51
C GLU A 489 -10.35 56.94 -2.89
N HIS A 490 -10.03 57.93 -2.05
CA HIS A 490 -8.74 58.07 -1.38
C HIS A 490 -8.75 57.56 0.06
N GLN A 491 -9.94 57.46 0.69
CA GLN A 491 -10.08 57.20 2.13
C GLN A 491 -9.45 55.87 2.60
N GLN A 492 -9.46 54.85 1.79
CA GLN A 492 -8.80 53.58 2.13
C GLN A 492 -7.29 53.67 1.95
N ARG A 493 -6.85 54.47 0.97
CA ARG A 493 -5.45 54.53 0.51
C ARG A 493 -4.58 55.51 1.31
N ILE A 494 -5.15 56.47 2.03
CA ILE A 494 -4.38 57.44 2.82
C ILE A 494 -3.51 56.81 3.91
N PHE A 495 -3.75 55.57 4.29
CA PHE A 495 -2.95 54.78 5.24
C PHE A 495 -1.87 53.91 4.56
N GLU A 496 -1.80 53.96 3.21
CA GLU A 496 -0.71 53.35 2.44
C GLU A 496 0.56 54.18 2.56
N ARG A 497 1.73 53.51 2.53
CA ARG A 497 3.04 54.17 2.61
C ARG A 497 3.27 55.06 1.39
N PHE A 498 3.76 56.29 1.60
CA PHE A 498 4.01 57.29 0.56
C PHE A 498 2.77 57.74 -0.24
N TYR A 499 1.57 57.35 0.16
CA TYR A 499 0.37 57.72 -0.53
C TYR A 499 0.01 59.19 -0.23
N ARG A 500 -0.32 59.93 -1.29
CA ARG A 500 -0.73 61.34 -1.23
C ARG A 500 -1.79 61.60 -2.30
N VAL A 501 -2.89 62.28 -1.89
CA VAL A 501 -4.01 62.61 -2.78
C VAL A 501 -3.55 63.55 -3.93
N ASP A 502 -2.68 64.50 -3.64
CA ASP A 502 -2.13 65.42 -4.65
C ASP A 502 -0.63 65.62 -4.45
N LYS A 503 0.18 65.14 -5.41
CA LYS A 503 1.63 65.25 -5.38
C LYS A 503 2.16 66.66 -5.61
N SER A 504 1.38 67.57 -6.23
CA SER A 504 1.79 68.93 -6.57
C SER A 504 1.61 69.94 -5.44
N HIS A 505 0.45 69.95 -4.81
CA HIS A 505 0.15 70.85 -3.69
C HIS A 505 0.80 70.45 -2.36
N SER A 506 1.03 69.16 -2.18
CA SER A 506 1.63 68.66 -0.96
C SER A 506 3.17 68.80 -0.90
N LYS A 507 3.86 69.17 -1.99
CA LYS A 507 5.29 69.57 -1.94
C LYS A 507 5.44 70.86 -1.12
N ALA A 508 4.51 71.80 -1.20
CA ALA A 508 4.52 73.04 -0.43
C ALA A 508 4.24 72.82 1.06
N SER A 509 3.49 71.80 1.43
CA SER A 509 3.12 71.45 2.84
C SER A 509 4.11 70.55 3.56
N GLY A 510 5.17 70.06 2.90
CA GLY A 510 6.29 69.32 3.51
C GLY A 510 5.97 67.89 3.99
N GLY A 511 4.86 67.27 3.58
CA GLY A 511 4.47 65.94 4.05
C GLY A 511 5.31 64.81 3.40
N THR A 512 5.70 63.81 4.21
CA THR A 512 6.46 62.63 3.74
C THR A 512 5.57 61.53 3.13
N GLY A 513 4.26 61.54 3.41
CA GLY A 513 3.33 60.48 3.06
C GLY A 513 3.47 59.25 3.95
N LEU A 514 4.28 59.32 5.01
CA LEU A 514 4.49 58.21 5.96
C LEU A 514 3.73 58.38 7.24
N GLY A 515 3.32 59.60 7.65
CA GLY A 515 2.70 59.89 8.96
C GLY A 515 1.45 59.03 9.27
N LEU A 516 0.48 58.92 8.32
CA LEU A 516 -0.72 58.11 8.53
C LEU A 516 -0.42 56.58 8.47
N SER A 517 0.59 56.16 7.72
CA SER A 517 1.02 54.74 7.77
C SER A 517 1.68 54.42 9.10
N ILE A 518 2.48 55.32 9.67
CA ILE A 518 3.03 55.17 11.02
C ILE A 518 1.88 55.11 12.07
N VAL A 519 0.86 55.96 11.95
CA VAL A 519 -0.34 55.89 12.80
C VAL A 519 -0.97 54.51 12.71
N LYS A 520 -1.19 53.98 11.51
CA LYS A 520 -1.80 52.68 11.31
C LYS A 520 -0.97 51.56 11.98
N HIS A 521 0.33 51.51 11.75
CA HIS A 521 1.20 50.50 12.36
C HIS A 521 1.28 50.65 13.89
N ALA A 522 1.40 51.86 14.39
CA ALA A 522 1.40 52.12 15.85
C ALA A 522 0.09 51.72 16.52
N VAL A 523 -1.05 51.97 15.89
CA VAL A 523 -2.35 51.54 16.40
C VAL A 523 -2.49 50.02 16.37
N GLN A 524 -2.07 49.37 15.31
CA GLN A 524 -2.03 47.90 15.21
C GLN A 524 -1.12 47.28 16.27
N TYR A 525 0.06 47.84 16.50
CA TYR A 525 0.98 47.42 17.57
C TYR A 525 0.33 47.40 18.94
N HIS A 526 -0.58 48.36 19.19
CA HIS A 526 -1.38 48.49 20.44
C HIS A 526 -2.74 47.77 20.40
N HIS A 527 -2.98 46.91 19.40
CA HIS A 527 -4.25 46.20 19.21
C HIS A 527 -5.48 47.14 19.13
N GLY A 528 -5.27 48.32 18.60
CA GLY A 528 -6.30 49.34 18.41
C GLY A 528 -7.01 49.23 17.05
N ASP A 529 -8.04 50.07 16.89
CA ASP A 529 -8.84 50.21 15.66
C ASP A 529 -8.86 51.65 15.19
N ILE A 530 -8.87 51.88 13.87
CA ILE A 530 -8.93 53.22 13.26
C ILE A 530 -10.21 53.33 12.46
N ARG A 531 -10.96 54.44 12.68
CA ARG A 531 -12.11 54.79 11.87
C ARG A 531 -11.96 56.19 11.32
N LEU A 532 -12.17 56.32 10.01
CA LEU A 532 -12.14 57.59 9.27
C LEU A 532 -13.56 57.94 8.82
N THR A 533 -13.93 59.19 8.99
CA THR A 533 -15.13 59.79 8.41
C THR A 533 -14.71 61.12 7.82
N SER A 534 -14.87 61.30 6.51
CA SER A 534 -14.49 62.54 5.83
C SER A 534 -15.39 62.81 4.64
N LYS A 535 -15.65 64.09 4.37
CA LYS A 535 -16.31 64.54 3.15
C LYS A 535 -15.58 65.75 2.59
N PRO A 536 -15.40 65.84 1.25
CA PRO A 536 -14.76 66.96 0.59
C PRO A 536 -15.45 68.31 0.97
N GLY A 537 -14.67 69.26 1.46
CA GLY A 537 -15.13 70.59 1.88
C GLY A 537 -15.76 70.66 3.27
N GLU A 538 -16.06 69.54 3.97
CA GLU A 538 -16.64 69.50 5.32
C GLU A 538 -15.61 69.22 6.42
N GLY A 539 -14.44 68.64 6.04
CA GLY A 539 -13.36 68.27 6.95
C GLY A 539 -13.24 66.77 7.18
N THR A 540 -12.39 66.39 8.17
CA THR A 540 -12.05 64.99 8.45
C THR A 540 -12.17 64.71 9.95
N VAL A 541 -12.69 63.52 10.30
CA VAL A 541 -12.72 62.97 11.65
C VAL A 541 -12.01 61.63 11.65
N ILE A 542 -10.90 61.53 12.39
CA ILE A 542 -10.20 60.27 12.61
C ILE A 542 -10.37 59.86 14.07
N ARG A 543 -10.88 58.66 14.28
CA ARG A 543 -11.10 58.09 15.60
C ARG A 543 -10.26 56.86 15.78
N ILE A 544 -9.43 56.85 16.79
CA ILE A 544 -8.63 55.71 17.19
C ILE A 544 -9.19 55.14 18.49
N THR A 545 -9.23 53.83 18.58
CA THR A 545 -9.75 53.15 19.76
C THR A 545 -8.69 52.15 20.26
N PHE A 546 -8.22 52.34 21.49
CA PHE A 546 -7.27 51.43 22.14
C PHE A 546 -7.97 50.61 23.25
N PRO A 547 -7.48 49.37 23.55
CA PRO A 547 -7.86 48.67 24.76
C PRO A 547 -7.46 49.51 25.98
N ALA A 548 -8.34 49.69 26.96
CA ALA A 548 -7.99 50.37 28.20
C ALA A 548 -7.05 49.44 29.02
N ALA A 549 -6.07 50.03 29.71
CA ALA A 549 -5.27 49.28 30.65
C ALA A 549 -6.20 48.62 31.71
N ALA A 550 -6.01 47.32 31.95
CA ALA A 550 -6.65 46.67 33.09
C ALA A 550 -6.18 47.39 34.36
N ARG A 551 -7.13 47.85 35.20
CA ARG A 551 -6.82 48.46 36.49
C ARG A 551 -6.13 47.54 37.43
#